data_62e8b17f4cef05198f659520828091c7
#
_entry.id   62e8b17f4cef05198f659520828091c7
#
_cell.length_a   1.000
_cell.length_b   1.000
_cell.length_c   1.000
_cell.angle_alpha   90.00
_cell.angle_beta   90.00
_cell.angle_gamma   90.00
#
_symmetry.space_group_name_H-M   'P 1'
#
loop_
_entity.id
_entity.type
_entity.pdbx_description
1 polymer ?
#
loop_
_entity_poly.entity_id
_entity_poly.type
_entity_poly.pdbx_seq_one_letter_code
_entity_poly.pdbx_strand_id
1 'polypeptide(L)'
;KAQNSLVADYSTEILSADLANNTVTFSVRAVPKTYTDGLTVSFLADTGTEPTHSVPGTQSPDGSYTAALTCPLTDSITLSAVLIPSDGTRSTQLLEQFSSLYSASLPAVELLGYSSGELLDLEADANGTLTLPELYITAHPGTSVYAVNQAIGCSDIAEIRVGLFQNQTLLTWLEGCAQPDHFHGDYGDAAFFHLPQGQTVTMTDPSDTLYAAAVISDTYGREAVYSDIPYVLRDGVLTWPDVSDISDHDPANWKY
;
A
#
# COMPACT_ATOMS: atom_id res chain seq x y z
N LYS A 1 -26.41 -13.66 -13.02
CA LYS A 1 -25.20 -14.23 -12.45
C LYS A 1 -25.26 -15.75 -12.49
N ALA A 2 -24.40 -16.32 -13.27
CA ALA A 2 -23.80 -17.65 -13.37
C ALA A 2 -24.74 -18.86 -13.26
N GLN A 3 -25.13 -19.34 -14.39
CA GLN A 3 -25.73 -20.67 -14.60
C GLN A 3 -24.80 -21.81 -14.10
N ASN A 4 -23.50 -21.53 -13.87
CA ASN A 4 -22.47 -22.47 -13.47
C ASN A 4 -21.96 -22.32 -12.02
N SER A 5 -22.64 -21.53 -11.15
CA SER A 5 -22.23 -21.47 -9.76
C SER A 5 -22.47 -22.79 -9.04
N LEU A 6 -21.49 -23.26 -8.25
CA LEU A 6 -21.58 -24.47 -7.43
C LEU A 6 -22.36 -24.24 -6.13
N VAL A 7 -22.50 -22.97 -5.71
CA VAL A 7 -23.21 -22.58 -4.51
C VAL A 7 -24.51 -21.84 -4.85
N ALA A 8 -25.56 -22.09 -4.07
CA ALA A 8 -26.84 -21.41 -4.18
C ALA A 8 -26.78 -20.02 -3.53
N ASP A 9 -26.03 -19.91 -2.43
CA ASP A 9 -25.86 -18.72 -1.65
C ASP A 9 -24.50 -18.72 -0.94
N TYR A 10 -23.92 -17.54 -0.67
CA TYR A 10 -22.71 -17.40 0.13
C TYR A 10 -22.66 -16.01 0.76
N SER A 11 -21.90 -15.89 1.83
CA SER A 11 -21.52 -14.61 2.43
C SER A 11 -20.07 -14.65 2.91
N THR A 12 -19.43 -13.49 2.83
CA THR A 12 -18.08 -13.26 3.34
C THR A 12 -18.10 -11.95 4.13
N GLU A 13 -17.43 -11.94 5.27
CA GLU A 13 -17.34 -10.77 6.12
C GLU A 13 -15.95 -10.72 6.77
N ILE A 14 -15.34 -9.54 6.86
CA ILE A 14 -14.13 -9.33 7.64
C ILE A 14 -14.56 -9.21 9.10
N LEU A 15 -14.13 -10.16 9.94
CA LEU A 15 -14.42 -10.14 11.38
C LEU A 15 -13.49 -9.23 12.16
N SER A 16 -12.19 -9.33 11.87
CA SER A 16 -11.14 -8.59 12.57
C SER A 16 -9.82 -8.66 11.82
N ALA A 17 -8.91 -7.76 12.17
CA ALA A 17 -7.51 -7.86 11.82
C ALA A 17 -6.64 -7.75 13.06
N ASP A 18 -5.49 -8.42 13.04
CA ASP A 18 -4.40 -8.25 13.98
C ASP A 18 -3.24 -7.59 13.25
N LEU A 19 -3.15 -6.26 13.36
CA LEU A 19 -2.15 -5.47 12.66
C LEU A 19 -0.74 -5.74 13.19
N ALA A 20 -0.60 -6.12 14.48
CA ALA A 20 0.69 -6.46 15.06
C ALA A 20 1.28 -7.75 14.47
N ASN A 21 0.42 -8.72 14.13
CA ASN A 21 0.81 -9.98 13.50
C ASN A 21 0.55 -9.99 11.99
N ASN A 22 0.08 -8.89 11.44
CA ASN A 22 -0.24 -8.71 10.02
C ASN A 22 -1.18 -9.81 9.48
N THR A 23 -2.28 -10.08 10.19
CA THR A 23 -3.27 -11.09 9.80
C THR A 23 -4.68 -10.50 9.76
N VAL A 24 -5.55 -11.14 8.98
CA VAL A 24 -6.98 -10.83 8.88
C VAL A 24 -7.80 -12.11 9.01
N THR A 25 -8.94 -12.01 9.69
CA THR A 25 -9.87 -13.13 9.89
C THR A 25 -11.19 -12.81 9.20
N PHE A 26 -11.64 -13.74 8.37
CA PHE A 26 -12.94 -13.68 7.66
C PHE A 26 -13.91 -14.68 8.27
N SER A 27 -15.18 -14.29 8.34
CA SER A 27 -16.30 -15.23 8.42
C SER A 27 -16.71 -15.59 6.99
N VAL A 28 -16.79 -16.87 6.71
CA VAL A 28 -17.19 -17.36 5.40
C VAL A 28 -18.34 -18.35 5.56
N ARG A 29 -19.36 -18.26 4.68
CA ARG A 29 -20.49 -19.15 4.62
C ARG A 29 -20.77 -19.49 3.16
N ALA A 30 -21.09 -20.76 2.89
CA ALA A 30 -21.54 -21.21 1.58
C ALA A 30 -22.67 -22.26 1.70
N VAL A 31 -23.64 -22.16 0.82
CA VAL A 31 -24.72 -23.14 0.66
C VAL A 31 -24.54 -23.84 -0.67
N PRO A 32 -24.16 -25.12 -0.71
CA PRO A 32 -24.06 -25.87 -1.96
C PRO A 32 -25.38 -25.92 -2.73
N LYS A 33 -25.36 -25.82 -4.06
CA LYS A 33 -26.56 -26.00 -4.89
C LYS A 33 -27.03 -27.45 -4.88
N THR A 34 -26.08 -28.37 -4.82
CA THR A 34 -26.34 -29.81 -4.80
C THR A 34 -25.73 -30.40 -3.56
N TYR A 35 -26.55 -31.00 -2.73
CA TYR A 35 -26.10 -31.77 -1.58
C TYR A 35 -26.02 -33.24 -1.96
N THR A 36 -24.92 -33.87 -1.61
CA THR A 36 -24.70 -35.33 -1.71
C THR A 36 -24.19 -35.85 -0.37
N ASP A 37 -24.56 -37.06 -0.03
CA ASP A 37 -24.06 -37.69 1.19
C ASP A 37 -22.53 -37.74 1.18
N GLY A 38 -21.93 -37.31 2.31
CA GLY A 38 -20.48 -37.24 2.42
C GLY A 38 -19.84 -36.00 1.77
N LEU A 39 -20.63 -35.02 1.31
CA LEU A 39 -20.09 -33.75 0.83
C LEU A 39 -19.37 -33.04 1.98
N THR A 40 -18.15 -32.62 1.72
CA THR A 40 -17.39 -31.71 2.58
C THR A 40 -17.08 -30.42 1.84
N VAL A 41 -17.00 -29.33 2.59
CA VAL A 41 -16.62 -28.02 2.05
C VAL A 41 -15.46 -27.50 2.86
N SER A 42 -14.43 -27.02 2.17
CA SER A 42 -13.32 -26.28 2.75
C SER A 42 -13.29 -24.87 2.18
N PHE A 43 -12.83 -23.91 2.98
CA PHE A 43 -12.66 -22.54 2.54
C PHE A 43 -11.16 -22.24 2.37
N LEU A 44 -10.82 -21.52 1.30
CA LEU A 44 -9.47 -21.14 0.95
C LEU A 44 -9.33 -19.62 0.94
N ALA A 45 -8.19 -19.12 1.42
CA ALA A 45 -7.71 -17.78 1.15
C ALA A 45 -6.39 -17.86 0.38
N ASP A 46 -6.39 -17.30 -0.80
CA ASP A 46 -5.21 -17.10 -1.64
C ASP A 46 -4.79 -15.62 -1.49
N THR A 47 -3.60 -15.40 -0.98
CA THR A 47 -2.99 -14.08 -0.77
C THR A 47 -1.94 -13.73 -1.82
N GLY A 48 -1.81 -14.55 -2.86
CA GLY A 48 -0.76 -14.44 -3.86
C GLY A 48 0.61 -14.95 -3.41
N THR A 49 0.71 -15.43 -2.15
CA THR A 49 1.93 -16.03 -1.59
C THR A 49 1.63 -17.44 -1.09
N GLU A 50 2.54 -18.37 -1.32
CA GLU A 50 2.44 -19.73 -0.82
C GLU A 50 2.78 -19.80 0.69
N PRO A 51 2.13 -20.67 1.45
CA PRO A 51 1.05 -21.57 1.08
C PRO A 51 -0.33 -20.92 1.12
N THR A 52 -1.27 -21.42 0.29
CA THR A 52 -2.69 -21.07 0.39
C THR A 52 -3.26 -21.50 1.74
N HIS A 53 -3.97 -20.60 2.42
CA HIS A 53 -4.60 -20.87 3.70
C HIS A 53 -5.92 -21.59 3.52
N SER A 54 -6.15 -22.70 4.25
CA SER A 54 -7.32 -23.52 4.12
C SER A 54 -7.87 -23.94 5.47
N VAL A 55 -9.21 -23.89 5.60
CA VAL A 55 -9.91 -24.40 6.78
C VAL A 55 -11.11 -25.26 6.38
N PRO A 56 -11.43 -26.35 7.08
CA PRO A 56 -12.64 -27.11 6.84
C PRO A 56 -13.88 -26.30 7.27
N GLY A 57 -14.93 -26.37 6.48
CA GLY A 57 -16.24 -25.81 6.82
C GLY A 57 -16.98 -26.73 7.77
N THR A 58 -17.63 -26.13 8.76
CA THR A 58 -18.56 -26.83 9.67
C THR A 58 -19.96 -26.79 9.07
N GLN A 59 -20.58 -27.97 8.87
CA GLN A 59 -21.93 -28.07 8.34
C GLN A 59 -22.95 -27.68 9.42
N SER A 60 -23.89 -26.83 9.05
CA SER A 60 -25.03 -26.45 9.86
C SER A 60 -26.29 -27.25 9.47
N PRO A 61 -27.32 -27.33 10.36
CA PRO A 61 -28.54 -28.09 10.08
C PRO A 61 -29.32 -27.57 8.85
N ASP A 62 -29.15 -26.33 8.45
CA ASP A 62 -29.74 -25.72 7.27
C ASP A 62 -29.03 -26.10 5.93
N GLY A 63 -27.99 -26.96 6.01
CA GLY A 63 -27.21 -27.37 4.87
C GLY A 63 -26.11 -26.38 4.46
N SER A 64 -25.94 -25.29 5.16
CA SER A 64 -24.81 -24.38 4.96
C SER A 64 -23.53 -24.89 5.61
N TYR A 65 -22.41 -24.43 5.10
CA TYR A 65 -21.08 -24.62 5.69
C TYR A 65 -20.50 -23.28 6.09
N THR A 66 -19.91 -23.22 7.27
CA THR A 66 -19.32 -21.97 7.82
C THR A 66 -17.93 -22.23 8.36
N ALA A 67 -17.07 -21.22 8.32
CA ALA A 67 -15.78 -21.22 8.99
C ALA A 67 -15.31 -19.81 9.32
N ALA A 68 -14.39 -19.71 10.29
CA ALA A 68 -13.55 -18.55 10.47
C ALA A 68 -12.19 -18.87 9.80
N LEU A 69 -11.76 -18.04 8.86
CA LEU A 69 -10.55 -18.23 8.07
C LEU A 69 -9.59 -17.08 8.32
N THR A 70 -8.42 -17.38 8.89
CA THR A 70 -7.35 -16.41 9.14
C THR A 70 -6.22 -16.60 8.14
N CYS A 71 -5.75 -15.50 7.55
CA CYS A 71 -4.63 -15.50 6.63
C CYS A 71 -3.80 -14.21 6.81
N PRO A 72 -2.61 -14.11 6.21
CA PRO A 72 -1.86 -12.85 6.14
C PRO A 72 -2.69 -11.73 5.55
N LEU A 73 -2.59 -10.54 6.14
CA LEU A 73 -3.18 -9.32 5.61
C LEU A 73 -2.31 -8.83 4.45
N THR A 74 -2.86 -8.90 3.24
CA THR A 74 -2.21 -8.45 1.99
C THR A 74 -3.16 -7.57 1.18
N ASP A 75 -2.68 -6.94 0.13
CA ASP A 75 -3.51 -6.13 -0.76
C ASP A 75 -4.40 -6.94 -1.69
N SER A 76 -4.09 -8.21 -1.91
CA SER A 76 -4.90 -9.08 -2.75
C SER A 76 -5.23 -10.36 -1.99
N ILE A 77 -6.50 -10.55 -1.67
CA ILE A 77 -6.99 -11.76 -1.01
C ILE A 77 -8.18 -12.29 -1.78
N THR A 78 -8.09 -13.54 -2.24
CA THR A 78 -9.18 -14.23 -2.92
C THR A 78 -9.73 -15.33 -2.04
N LEU A 79 -11.02 -15.26 -1.71
CA LEU A 79 -11.73 -16.29 -0.96
C LEU A 79 -12.47 -17.24 -1.88
N SER A 80 -12.33 -18.54 -1.63
CA SER A 80 -12.99 -19.59 -2.40
C SER A 80 -13.55 -20.69 -1.50
N ALA A 81 -14.58 -21.36 -1.98
CA ALA A 81 -15.08 -22.62 -1.42
C ALA A 81 -14.64 -23.79 -2.29
N VAL A 82 -14.14 -24.85 -1.69
CA VAL A 82 -13.83 -26.12 -2.34
C VAL A 82 -14.84 -27.17 -1.87
N LEU A 83 -15.62 -27.67 -2.82
CA LEU A 83 -16.62 -28.71 -2.59
C LEU A 83 -16.00 -30.05 -2.94
N ILE A 84 -16.09 -31.00 -2.02
CA ILE A 84 -15.49 -32.35 -2.16
C ILE A 84 -16.57 -33.38 -1.86
N PRO A 85 -17.25 -33.92 -2.87
CA PRO A 85 -18.16 -35.06 -2.73
C PRO A 85 -17.43 -36.32 -2.21
N SER A 86 -18.18 -37.37 -1.87
CA SER A 86 -17.65 -38.63 -1.37
C SER A 86 -16.73 -39.37 -2.38
N ASP A 87 -16.80 -39.06 -3.67
CA ASP A 87 -15.89 -39.58 -4.69
C ASP A 87 -14.53 -38.92 -4.73
N GLY A 88 -14.31 -37.85 -3.90
CA GLY A 88 -13.07 -37.11 -3.80
C GLY A 88 -12.82 -36.07 -4.89
N THR A 89 -13.76 -35.90 -5.83
CA THR A 89 -13.65 -34.88 -6.88
C THR A 89 -13.68 -33.49 -6.27
N ARG A 90 -12.71 -32.63 -6.60
CA ARG A 90 -12.63 -31.27 -6.09
C ARG A 90 -13.19 -30.27 -7.09
N SER A 91 -14.09 -29.43 -6.62
CA SER A 91 -14.62 -28.31 -7.40
C SER A 91 -14.50 -27.03 -6.60
N THR A 92 -13.94 -25.98 -7.22
CA THR A 92 -13.68 -24.70 -6.56
C THR A 92 -14.65 -23.63 -7.05
N GLN A 93 -15.20 -22.88 -6.14
CA GLN A 93 -16.05 -21.71 -6.39
C GLN A 93 -15.41 -20.47 -5.78
N LEU A 94 -15.12 -19.48 -6.62
CA LEU A 94 -14.78 -18.14 -6.16
C LEU A 94 -15.96 -17.53 -5.39
N LEU A 95 -15.69 -17.03 -4.19
CA LEU A 95 -16.67 -16.33 -3.37
C LEU A 95 -16.48 -14.82 -3.47
N GLU A 96 -15.30 -14.32 -3.08
CA GLU A 96 -15.05 -12.88 -3.01
C GLU A 96 -13.57 -12.57 -3.29
N GLN A 97 -13.30 -11.35 -3.74
CA GLN A 97 -11.96 -10.80 -3.91
C GLN A 97 -11.87 -9.46 -3.20
N PHE A 98 -10.86 -9.34 -2.36
CA PHE A 98 -10.54 -8.11 -1.64
C PHE A 98 -9.27 -7.50 -2.23
N SER A 99 -9.25 -6.18 -2.31
CA SER A 99 -8.08 -5.42 -2.77
C SER A 99 -7.74 -4.31 -1.77
N SER A 100 -6.45 -3.97 -1.72
CA SER A 100 -5.92 -2.85 -0.96
C SER A 100 -6.18 -2.91 0.56
N LEU A 101 -6.41 -4.10 1.14
CA LEU A 101 -6.69 -4.22 2.58
C LEU A 101 -5.45 -3.86 3.42
N TYR A 102 -4.27 -4.31 3.02
CA TYR A 102 -3.01 -3.99 3.69
C TYR A 102 -2.71 -2.49 3.58
N SER A 103 -2.70 -1.96 2.36
CA SER A 103 -2.42 -0.54 2.10
C SER A 103 -3.41 0.39 2.81
N ALA A 104 -4.70 0.02 2.87
CA ALA A 104 -5.71 0.78 3.59
C ALA A 104 -5.53 0.76 5.11
N SER A 105 -4.80 -0.22 5.66
CA SER A 105 -4.50 -0.34 7.09
C SER A 105 -3.26 0.44 7.54
N LEU A 106 -2.48 0.94 6.59
CA LEU A 106 -1.33 1.79 6.86
C LEU A 106 -1.74 3.27 6.97
N PRO A 107 -1.07 4.06 7.82
CA PRO A 107 -1.25 5.49 7.81
C PRO A 107 -0.73 6.07 6.50
N ALA A 108 -1.25 7.21 6.08
CA ALA A 108 -0.82 7.92 4.90
C ALA A 108 -0.12 9.23 5.26
N VAL A 109 0.78 9.67 4.40
CA VAL A 109 1.45 10.95 4.48
C VAL A 109 1.37 11.65 3.14
N GLU A 110 0.98 12.90 3.14
CA GLU A 110 1.05 13.78 2.00
C GLU A 110 2.28 14.67 2.12
N LEU A 111 3.13 14.67 1.09
CA LEU A 111 4.25 15.58 0.99
C LEU A 111 3.79 16.85 0.28
N LEU A 112 3.98 17.98 0.95
CA LEU A 112 3.80 19.30 0.36
C LEU A 112 5.17 19.96 0.28
N GLY A 113 5.72 20.01 -0.92
CA GLY A 113 6.98 20.68 -1.19
C GLY A 113 6.76 22.18 -1.34
N TYR A 114 7.33 22.97 -0.46
CA TYR A 114 7.44 24.42 -0.70
C TYR A 114 8.47 24.74 -1.77
N SER A 115 9.35 23.81 -2.00
CA SER A 115 10.43 23.88 -2.94
C SER A 115 10.08 23.32 -4.32
N SER A 116 8.85 22.83 -4.55
CA SER A 116 8.47 22.35 -5.86
C SER A 116 8.61 23.45 -6.94
N GLY A 117 8.39 24.72 -6.57
CA GLY A 117 8.64 25.85 -7.45
C GLY A 117 10.11 26.27 -7.54
N GLU A 118 10.94 25.90 -6.57
CA GLU A 118 12.36 26.25 -6.55
C GLU A 118 13.24 25.21 -7.27
N LEU A 119 12.77 23.97 -7.38
CA LEU A 119 13.41 22.95 -8.19
C LEU A 119 13.02 23.03 -9.66
N LEU A 120 11.82 23.48 -9.94
CA LEU A 120 11.34 23.67 -11.31
C LEU A 120 12.20 24.73 -11.99
N ASP A 121 12.55 24.47 -13.24
CA ASP A 121 13.42 25.32 -14.08
C ASP A 121 14.89 25.42 -13.60
N LEU A 122 15.31 24.57 -12.64
CA LEU A 122 16.72 24.47 -12.27
C LEU A 122 17.56 23.94 -13.44
N GLU A 123 18.61 24.66 -13.80
CA GLU A 123 19.48 24.28 -14.91
C GLU A 123 20.62 23.37 -14.44
N ALA A 124 20.88 22.32 -15.20
CA ALA A 124 22.05 21.47 -15.02
C ALA A 124 23.27 22.05 -15.75
N ASP A 125 24.45 21.74 -15.25
CA ASP A 125 25.70 22.03 -15.95
C ASP A 125 25.86 21.14 -17.21
N ALA A 126 26.96 21.34 -17.97
CA ALA A 126 27.25 20.59 -19.19
C ALA A 126 27.42 19.07 -18.97
N ASN A 127 27.56 18.62 -17.72
CA ASN A 127 27.68 17.21 -17.34
C ASN A 127 26.35 16.63 -16.81
N GLY A 128 25.26 17.39 -16.84
CA GLY A 128 23.97 16.99 -16.27
C GLY A 128 23.92 17.09 -14.74
N THR A 129 24.80 17.88 -14.14
CA THR A 129 24.86 18.05 -12.68
C THR A 129 24.05 19.28 -12.27
N LEU A 130 23.13 19.07 -11.37
CA LEU A 130 22.31 20.07 -10.69
C LEU A 130 22.93 20.43 -9.35
N THR A 131 22.94 21.71 -9.01
CA THR A 131 23.23 22.17 -7.65
C THR A 131 21.91 22.59 -7.02
N LEU A 132 21.48 21.86 -6.00
CA LEU A 132 20.18 22.06 -5.38
C LEU A 132 20.19 23.31 -4.49
N PRO A 133 19.11 24.11 -4.53
CA PRO A 133 18.90 25.18 -3.56
C PRO A 133 18.60 24.60 -2.17
N GLU A 134 18.44 25.47 -1.20
CA GLU A 134 17.88 25.10 0.10
C GLU A 134 16.44 24.64 -0.05
N LEU A 135 16.10 23.46 0.48
CA LEU A 135 14.76 22.88 0.36
C LEU A 135 14.11 22.67 1.72
N TYR A 136 12.83 22.98 1.80
CA TYR A 136 11.98 22.62 2.93
C TYR A 136 10.81 21.78 2.41
N ILE A 137 10.57 20.66 3.08
CA ILE A 137 9.48 19.74 2.75
C ILE A 137 8.63 19.53 3.98
N THR A 138 7.32 19.61 3.80
CA THR A 138 6.34 19.40 4.84
C THR A 138 5.68 18.05 4.62
N ALA A 139 5.68 17.20 5.64
CA ALA A 139 4.98 15.93 5.64
C ALA A 139 3.73 16.03 6.52
N HIS A 140 2.56 15.95 5.90
CA HIS A 140 1.28 15.96 6.60
C HIS A 140 0.78 14.55 6.82
N PRO A 141 0.47 14.14 8.07
CA PRO A 141 -0.34 12.96 8.29
C PRO A 141 -1.66 13.10 7.53
N GLY A 142 -1.93 12.18 6.64
CA GLY A 142 -3.09 12.19 5.77
C GLY A 142 -4.01 11.00 6.03
N THR A 143 -5.15 11.00 5.38
CA THR A 143 -6.00 9.82 5.28
C THR A 143 -5.53 8.97 4.11
N SER A 144 -5.51 7.64 4.29
CA SER A 144 -5.24 6.73 3.19
C SER A 144 -6.13 7.05 1.99
N VAL A 145 -5.58 7.01 0.78
CA VAL A 145 -6.35 7.11 -0.47
C VAL A 145 -7.33 5.94 -0.65
N TYR A 146 -7.13 4.87 0.11
CA TYR A 146 -8.02 3.72 0.16
C TYR A 146 -9.03 3.89 1.27
N ALA A 147 -10.26 3.44 1.02
CA ALA A 147 -11.30 3.41 2.05
C ALA A 147 -10.89 2.45 3.18
N VAL A 148 -10.71 2.97 4.37
CA VAL A 148 -10.38 2.16 5.56
C VAL A 148 -11.55 1.24 5.89
N ASN A 149 -11.30 -0.07 5.95
CA ASN A 149 -12.27 -1.02 6.44
C ASN A 149 -12.36 -0.92 7.97
N GLN A 150 -13.54 -0.66 8.51
CA GLN A 150 -13.73 -0.46 9.96
C GLN A 150 -13.37 -1.70 10.80
N ALA A 151 -13.49 -2.91 10.23
CA ALA A 151 -13.13 -4.15 10.93
C ALA A 151 -11.60 -4.37 10.96
N ILE A 152 -10.84 -3.74 10.06
CA ILE A 152 -9.38 -3.80 10.02
C ILE A 152 -8.79 -2.63 10.81
N GLY A 153 -9.31 -1.43 10.62
CA GLY A 153 -8.75 -0.20 11.16
C GLY A 153 -7.53 0.29 10.39
N CYS A 154 -6.91 1.33 10.92
CA CYS A 154 -5.66 1.92 10.44
C CYS A 154 -4.73 2.11 11.63
N SER A 155 -3.44 1.86 11.44
CA SER A 155 -2.43 2.09 12.47
C SER A 155 -2.01 3.56 12.54
N ASP A 156 -1.38 3.92 13.66
CA ASP A 156 -0.78 5.24 13.85
C ASP A 156 0.65 5.28 13.31
N ILE A 157 1.12 6.48 12.93
CA ILE A 157 2.49 6.73 12.52
C ILE A 157 3.40 6.69 13.77
N ALA A 158 4.47 5.91 13.72
CA ALA A 158 5.53 5.92 14.72
C ALA A 158 6.70 6.82 14.30
N GLU A 159 7.06 6.83 13.01
CA GLU A 159 8.18 7.63 12.50
C GLU A 159 7.91 8.08 11.06
N ILE A 160 8.37 9.28 10.75
CA ILE A 160 8.42 9.81 9.38
C ILE A 160 9.88 10.21 9.12
N ARG A 161 10.44 9.71 8.04
CA ARG A 161 11.73 10.16 7.49
C ARG A 161 11.50 10.64 6.07
N VAL A 162 12.04 11.79 5.73
CA VAL A 162 11.96 12.33 4.36
C VAL A 162 13.34 12.33 3.74
N GLY A 163 13.45 11.84 2.52
CA GLY A 163 14.70 11.79 1.78
C GLY A 163 14.53 12.32 0.36
N LEU A 164 15.66 12.68 -0.24
CA LEU A 164 15.78 12.95 -1.66
C LEU A 164 16.21 11.66 -2.35
N PHE A 165 15.51 11.30 -3.41
CA PHE A 165 15.71 10.04 -4.13
C PHE A 165 15.95 10.29 -5.62
N GLN A 166 16.85 9.50 -6.19
CA GLN A 166 17.03 9.38 -7.64
C GLN A 166 16.71 7.94 -8.03
N ASN A 167 15.75 7.75 -8.96
CA ASN A 167 15.35 6.42 -9.43
C ASN A 167 15.06 5.45 -8.28
N GLN A 168 14.25 5.89 -7.29
CA GLN A 168 13.93 5.12 -6.07
C GLN A 168 15.13 4.75 -5.19
N THR A 169 16.30 5.33 -5.42
CA THR A 169 17.50 5.15 -4.58
C THR A 169 17.75 6.42 -3.78
N LEU A 170 17.91 6.27 -2.48
CA LEU A 170 18.17 7.39 -1.57
C LEU A 170 19.50 8.06 -1.92
N LEU A 171 19.47 9.36 -2.09
CA LEU A 171 20.67 10.20 -2.20
C LEU A 171 21.08 10.74 -0.82
N THR A 172 20.12 11.30 -0.11
CA THR A 172 20.34 11.85 1.24
C THR A 172 19.04 11.96 2.01
N TRP A 173 19.12 11.82 3.33
CA TRP A 173 18.00 12.16 4.23
C TRP A 173 17.97 13.67 4.46
N LEU A 174 16.77 14.22 4.56
CA LEU A 174 16.55 15.57 5.04
C LEU A 174 16.55 15.56 6.58
N GLU A 175 16.98 16.67 7.17
CA GLU A 175 16.98 16.83 8.62
C GLU A 175 15.62 17.36 9.09
N GLY A 176 15.05 16.74 10.14
CA GLY A 176 13.86 17.28 10.78
C GLY A 176 14.13 18.65 11.38
N CYS A 177 13.23 19.60 11.19
CA CYS A 177 13.39 20.96 11.69
C CYS A 177 12.07 21.50 12.28
N ALA A 178 12.15 22.63 12.98
CA ALA A 178 10.97 23.39 13.35
C ALA A 178 10.33 24.03 12.10
N GLN A 179 9.07 24.42 12.20
CA GLN A 179 8.42 25.20 11.15
C GLN A 179 9.26 26.42 10.81
N PRO A 180 9.68 26.61 9.55
CA PRO A 180 10.46 27.78 9.17
C PRO A 180 9.66 29.07 9.29
N ASP A 181 10.32 30.18 9.64
CA ASP A 181 9.67 31.48 9.88
C ASP A 181 8.90 32.03 8.67
N HIS A 182 9.30 31.67 7.47
CA HIS A 182 8.64 32.08 6.24
C HIS A 182 7.39 31.26 5.90
N PHE A 183 7.11 30.21 6.65
CA PHE A 183 5.88 29.42 6.56
C PHE A 183 4.83 30.04 7.49
N HIS A 184 3.92 30.79 6.90
CA HIS A 184 2.87 31.47 7.64
C HIS A 184 1.60 30.62 7.60
N GLY A 185 1.15 30.16 8.77
CA GLY A 185 -0.08 29.40 8.89
C GLY A 185 -0.02 28.36 10.02
N ASP A 186 -1.16 27.74 10.25
CA ASP A 186 -1.28 26.58 11.13
C ASP A 186 -1.20 25.32 10.28
N TYR A 187 -0.14 24.57 10.45
CA TYR A 187 0.10 23.32 9.73
C TYR A 187 -0.30 22.09 10.56
N GLY A 188 -0.94 22.28 11.71
CA GLY A 188 -1.41 21.19 12.56
C GLY A 188 -0.28 20.24 12.96
N ASP A 189 -0.46 18.95 12.71
CA ASP A 189 0.48 17.89 13.07
C ASP A 189 1.56 17.64 11.99
N ALA A 190 1.77 18.57 11.07
CA ALA A 190 2.77 18.43 10.02
C ALA A 190 4.19 18.43 10.58
N ALA A 191 5.03 17.55 10.03
CA ALA A 191 6.47 17.55 10.28
C ALA A 191 7.21 18.31 9.16
N PHE A 192 8.27 19.03 9.54
CA PHE A 192 9.08 19.82 8.63
C PHE A 192 10.47 19.22 8.48
N PHE A 193 10.97 19.20 7.25
CA PHE A 193 12.27 18.65 6.91
C PHE A 193 13.04 19.64 6.03
N HIS A 194 14.34 19.69 6.23
CA HIS A 194 15.25 20.65 5.61
C HIS A 194 16.42 19.96 4.91
N LEU A 195 16.74 20.42 3.72
CA LEU A 195 17.96 20.08 2.99
C LEU A 195 18.76 21.38 2.78
N PRO A 196 20.01 21.47 3.30
CA PRO A 196 20.87 22.62 3.07
C PRO A 196 21.19 22.80 1.58
N GLN A 197 21.36 24.05 1.15
CA GLN A 197 21.78 24.38 -0.19
C GLN A 197 23.15 23.76 -0.53
N GLY A 198 23.38 23.52 -1.84
CA GLY A 198 24.67 23.09 -2.35
C GLY A 198 24.84 21.59 -2.50
N GLN A 199 23.83 20.79 -2.18
CA GLN A 199 23.80 19.38 -2.57
C GLN A 199 23.80 19.26 -4.09
N THR A 200 24.56 18.29 -4.62
CA THR A 200 24.64 18.07 -6.07
C THR A 200 24.04 16.74 -6.46
N VAL A 201 23.32 16.74 -7.57
CA VAL A 201 22.72 15.54 -8.18
C VAL A 201 23.10 15.51 -9.65
N THR A 202 23.55 14.36 -10.14
CA THR A 202 23.88 14.18 -11.56
C THR A 202 22.82 13.30 -12.22
N MET A 203 22.15 13.85 -13.23
CA MET A 203 21.12 13.18 -14.03
C MET A 203 21.62 13.13 -15.47
N THR A 204 22.06 11.96 -15.93
CA THR A 204 22.65 11.78 -17.27
C THR A 204 21.77 10.98 -18.20
N ASP A 205 20.89 10.16 -17.66
CA ASP A 205 19.92 9.41 -18.44
C ASP A 205 18.61 10.20 -18.55
N PRO A 206 18.01 10.30 -19.76
CA PRO A 206 16.70 10.96 -19.92
C PRO A 206 15.55 10.37 -19.10
N SER A 207 15.72 9.13 -18.62
CA SER A 207 14.79 8.46 -17.71
C SER A 207 15.04 8.70 -16.24
N ASP A 208 16.14 9.38 -15.88
CA ASP A 208 16.42 9.70 -14.48
C ASP A 208 15.31 10.56 -13.89
N THR A 209 14.89 10.18 -12.69
CA THR A 209 13.89 10.90 -11.90
C THR A 209 14.51 11.36 -10.59
N LEU A 210 14.14 12.57 -10.16
CA LEU A 210 14.53 13.15 -8.87
C LEU A 210 13.28 13.57 -8.11
N TYR A 211 13.15 13.15 -6.86
CA TYR A 211 11.99 13.50 -6.06
C TYR A 211 12.22 13.32 -4.56
N ALA A 212 11.38 13.96 -3.77
CA ALA A 212 11.28 13.70 -2.36
C ALA A 212 10.35 12.52 -2.10
N ALA A 213 10.68 11.72 -1.10
CA ALA A 213 9.80 10.70 -0.60
C ALA A 213 9.88 10.61 0.92
N ALA A 214 8.72 10.35 1.53
CA ALA A 214 8.60 10.01 2.94
C ALA A 214 8.60 8.49 3.09
N VAL A 215 9.50 7.98 3.90
CA VAL A 215 9.44 6.62 4.43
C VAL A 215 8.81 6.71 5.80
N ILE A 216 7.66 6.09 5.96
CA ILE A 216 6.97 6.03 7.24
C ILE A 216 7.06 4.65 7.84
N SER A 217 7.14 4.56 9.16
CA SER A 217 6.86 3.34 9.89
C SER A 217 5.67 3.55 10.81
N ASP A 218 4.83 2.54 10.93
CA ASP A 218 3.71 2.54 11.85
C ASP A 218 4.11 1.99 13.23
N THR A 219 3.17 2.06 14.17
CA THR A 219 3.38 1.58 15.55
C THR A 219 3.64 0.08 15.67
N TYR A 220 3.46 -0.67 14.58
CA TYR A 220 3.74 -2.11 14.50
C TYR A 220 5.02 -2.42 13.70
N GLY A 221 5.74 -1.39 13.22
CA GLY A 221 6.97 -1.53 12.46
C GLY A 221 6.75 -1.88 10.98
N ARG A 222 5.52 -1.71 10.47
CA ARG A 222 5.26 -1.85 9.04
C ARG A 222 5.62 -0.55 8.34
N GLU A 223 6.19 -0.64 7.14
CA GLU A 223 6.65 0.53 6.40
C GLU A 223 5.81 0.77 5.14
N ALA A 224 5.74 2.03 4.73
CA ALA A 224 5.24 2.47 3.44
C ALA A 224 6.06 3.68 2.95
N VAL A 225 6.08 3.89 1.64
CA VAL A 225 6.76 5.02 1.02
C VAL A 225 5.74 5.89 0.28
N TYR A 226 5.81 7.19 0.50
CA TYR A 226 4.99 8.18 -0.19
C TYR A 226 5.89 9.18 -0.88
N SER A 227 5.81 9.28 -2.19
CA SER A 227 6.61 10.22 -2.98
C SER A 227 5.80 11.41 -3.43
N ASP A 228 6.48 12.54 -3.57
CA ASP A 228 6.00 13.67 -4.34
C ASP A 228 6.13 13.37 -5.85
N ILE A 229 5.62 14.29 -6.69
CA ILE A 229 5.75 14.20 -8.15
C ILE A 229 7.24 14.24 -8.52
N PRO A 230 7.74 13.29 -9.33
CA PRO A 230 9.13 13.28 -9.73
C PRO A 230 9.45 14.43 -10.68
N TYR A 231 10.68 14.89 -10.65
CA TYR A 231 11.26 15.76 -11.65
C TYR A 231 12.10 14.94 -12.64
N VAL A 232 12.14 15.39 -13.88
CA VAL A 232 12.98 14.85 -14.96
C VAL A 232 13.80 15.97 -15.59
N LEU A 233 14.97 15.62 -16.13
CA LEU A 233 15.82 16.59 -16.82
C LEU A 233 15.45 16.60 -18.32
N ARG A 234 14.99 17.75 -18.84
CA ARG A 234 14.72 17.96 -20.29
C ARG A 234 15.51 19.16 -20.80
N ASP A 235 16.30 18.94 -21.84
CA ASP A 235 17.13 19.98 -22.45
C ASP A 235 18.02 20.71 -21.42
N GLY A 236 18.50 20.00 -20.40
CA GLY A 236 19.30 20.55 -19.32
C GLY A 236 18.53 21.29 -18.22
N VAL A 237 17.20 21.26 -18.25
CA VAL A 237 16.34 21.94 -17.28
C VAL A 237 15.49 20.93 -16.52
N LEU A 238 15.40 21.08 -15.21
CA LEU A 238 14.56 20.25 -14.37
C LEU A 238 13.08 20.64 -14.54
N THR A 239 12.24 19.67 -14.87
CA THR A 239 10.83 19.89 -15.17
C THR A 239 9.97 18.72 -14.68
N TRP A 240 8.65 18.87 -14.71
CA TRP A 240 7.74 17.76 -14.43
C TRP A 240 7.60 16.84 -15.65
N PRO A 241 7.43 15.52 -15.41
CA PRO A 241 7.12 14.59 -16.50
C PRO A 241 5.70 14.80 -17.03
N ASP A 242 5.44 14.34 -18.26
CA ASP A 242 4.12 14.41 -18.87
C ASP A 242 3.09 13.45 -18.24
N VAL A 243 3.56 12.49 -17.45
CA VAL A 243 2.73 11.47 -16.80
C VAL A 243 3.07 11.43 -15.31
N SER A 244 2.07 11.67 -14.47
CA SER A 244 2.21 11.83 -13.01
C SER A 244 1.90 10.55 -12.21
N ASP A 245 1.91 9.37 -12.82
CA ASP A 245 1.53 8.15 -12.11
C ASP A 245 2.75 7.44 -11.53
N ILE A 246 3.17 7.89 -10.34
CA ILE A 246 4.18 7.19 -9.55
C ILE A 246 3.70 7.16 -8.09
N SER A 247 2.73 6.31 -7.83
CA SER A 247 2.34 5.95 -6.47
C SER A 247 2.79 4.53 -6.16
N ASP A 248 4.11 4.32 -6.10
CA ASP A 248 4.67 3.07 -5.60
C ASP A 248 4.91 3.19 -4.11
N HIS A 249 4.00 2.64 -3.32
CA HIS A 249 4.04 2.68 -1.86
C HIS A 249 4.76 1.47 -1.25
N ASP A 250 5.18 0.50 -2.08
CA ASP A 250 5.85 -0.71 -1.61
C ASP A 250 7.32 -0.43 -1.27
N PRO A 251 7.73 -0.49 0.03
CA PRO A 251 9.11 -0.26 0.44
C PRO A 251 10.11 -1.18 -0.26
N ALA A 252 9.69 -2.36 -0.72
CA ALA A 252 10.57 -3.32 -1.40
C ALA A 252 11.15 -2.79 -2.72
N ASN A 253 10.48 -1.82 -3.34
CA ASN A 253 10.93 -1.19 -4.59
C ASN A 253 11.90 -0.02 -4.36
N TRP A 254 12.10 0.39 -3.11
CA TRP A 254 12.94 1.52 -2.72
C TRP A 254 14.24 1.06 -2.08
N LYS A 255 15.31 1.81 -2.28
CA LYS A 255 16.64 1.53 -1.72
C LYS A 255 17.06 2.69 -0.80
N TYR A 256 17.05 2.46 0.50
CA TYR A 256 17.43 3.45 1.52
C TYR A 256 18.12 2.83 2.73
#